data_dceeb4ca5fc9a25dbbf858d9cb372f51
#
_entry.id   dceeb4ca5fc9a25dbbf858d9cb372f51
#
_cell.length_a   1.000
_cell.length_b   1.000
_cell.length_c   1.000
_cell.angle_alpha   90.00
_cell.angle_beta   90.00
_cell.angle_gamma   90.00
#
_symmetry.space_group_name_H-M   'P 1'
#
loop_
_entity.id
_entity.type
_entity.pdbx_description
1 polymer ?
#
loop_
_entity_poly.entity_id
_entity_poly.type
_entity_poly.pdbx_seq_one_letter_code
_entity_poly.pdbx_strand_id
1 'polypeptide(L)'
;MSTVALRITGMTCGECERHVKEALTGVPGVTQVEVSQRDASAQVEASGIEPEALVAAVKAAGYGASVSKREGAPSEALHVAIVGSGGAAFAAAIRATEGGARVTMIERGTLGGTCVNLGCVPSKVMIRGADIAHLQSAHAFEGVERRRPAIRRAAMVAQQQGLVEALRQAKYASVLENNAAIRFVQGKARFKSPQALGVARSDGREEEVRADRFLIATGASPAVPPIPGLAAAPYWTSAEALAAEEIPEHLIVLGGSAVGLEIGQAFLHLGARVTFVELLTLLPRMDSAIGEEVRRILEAEGARVLVNAHVRSVSCQDGRFALDAGAEKLSGDRLLVATGRRPNTDGLGLSEIGVATDRGGAVIVDERLRSSVPHVYAAGDCTDQPQFVYVAAAAGTRAAVNMLGGDAALDLSAMPAVIFTTPQIASAGLTEQEARDRELSPESRTLTLDNVPRALANFDTRGFVKMVAEARTGRLLGVHAVAAEAGELIQAAALALRANMTVADLGGELFPYLTMVEGLKLCAQTFTKDVKQLSCCAG
;
A
#
# COMPACT_ATOMS: atom_id res chain seq x y z
N MET A 1 2.98 9.23 -53.35
CA MET A 1 3.87 9.65 -52.22
C MET A 1 3.32 9.04 -50.94
N SER A 2 4.15 8.40 -50.18
CA SER A 2 3.79 7.86 -48.85
C SER A 2 4.68 8.53 -47.79
N THR A 3 4.11 8.84 -46.62
CA THR A 3 4.89 9.35 -45.48
C THR A 3 5.22 8.17 -44.58
N VAL A 4 6.50 7.95 -44.30
CA VAL A 4 6.99 6.92 -43.36
C VAL A 4 7.49 7.62 -42.10
N ALA A 5 6.97 7.21 -40.94
CA ALA A 5 7.47 7.67 -39.64
C ALA A 5 8.49 6.67 -39.09
N LEU A 6 9.63 7.15 -38.61
CA LEU A 6 10.67 6.35 -37.99
C LEU A 6 10.87 6.80 -36.54
N ARG A 7 11.07 5.85 -35.66
CA ARG A 7 11.61 6.08 -34.31
C ARG A 7 13.13 5.92 -34.37
N ILE A 8 13.86 6.91 -33.84
CA ILE A 8 15.31 6.95 -33.92
C ILE A 8 15.90 6.97 -32.50
N THR A 9 16.93 6.17 -32.27
CA THR A 9 17.63 6.14 -30.98
C THR A 9 19.10 6.47 -31.18
N GLY A 10 19.73 7.09 -30.16
CA GLY A 10 21.13 7.48 -30.20
C GLY A 10 21.37 8.93 -30.59
N MET A 11 20.35 9.74 -30.88
CA MET A 11 20.52 11.19 -31.09
C MET A 11 20.66 11.89 -29.73
N THR A 12 21.77 12.59 -29.53
CA THR A 12 22.09 13.30 -28.27
C THR A 12 22.26 14.81 -28.42
N CYS A 13 22.34 15.33 -29.65
CA CYS A 13 22.51 16.75 -29.93
C CYS A 13 21.95 17.12 -31.33
N GLY A 14 21.85 18.41 -31.63
CA GLY A 14 21.34 18.91 -32.91
C GLY A 14 22.20 18.52 -34.14
N GLU A 15 23.50 18.20 -33.97
CA GLU A 15 24.30 17.62 -35.04
C GLU A 15 23.84 16.21 -35.43
N CYS A 16 23.31 15.45 -34.46
CA CYS A 16 22.73 14.13 -34.72
C CYS A 16 21.50 14.25 -35.61
N GLU A 17 20.65 15.27 -35.42
CA GLU A 17 19.48 15.53 -36.28
C GLU A 17 19.94 15.77 -37.75
N ARG A 18 21.00 16.57 -37.94
CA ARG A 18 21.52 16.86 -39.26
C ARG A 18 22.06 15.61 -39.95
N HIS A 19 22.86 14.78 -39.25
CA HIS A 19 23.40 13.53 -39.79
C HIS A 19 22.30 12.54 -40.18
N VAL A 20 21.29 12.37 -39.32
CA VAL A 20 20.15 11.51 -39.63
C VAL A 20 19.35 12.05 -40.83
N LYS A 21 19.14 13.37 -40.90
CA LYS A 21 18.45 14.01 -41.99
C LYS A 21 19.20 13.83 -43.33
N GLU A 22 20.53 14.01 -43.31
CA GLU A 22 21.40 13.80 -44.49
C GLU A 22 21.33 12.32 -44.95
N ALA A 23 21.42 11.37 -44.02
CA ALA A 23 21.35 9.95 -44.35
C ALA A 23 20.01 9.56 -44.97
N LEU A 24 18.91 10.08 -44.47
CA LEU A 24 17.56 9.82 -45.01
C LEU A 24 17.33 10.52 -46.35
N THR A 25 17.82 11.76 -46.51
CA THR A 25 17.70 12.51 -47.75
C THR A 25 18.52 11.86 -48.89
N GLY A 26 19.61 11.16 -48.54
CA GLY A 26 20.43 10.41 -49.51
C GLY A 26 19.77 9.13 -50.07
N VAL A 27 18.63 8.72 -49.59
CA VAL A 27 17.93 7.52 -50.08
C VAL A 27 17.16 7.89 -51.37
N PRO A 28 17.42 7.22 -52.53
CA PRO A 28 16.72 7.51 -53.75
C PRO A 28 15.20 7.40 -53.64
N GLY A 29 14.48 8.47 -54.03
CA GLY A 29 13.02 8.52 -54.00
C GLY A 29 12.45 9.23 -52.75
N VAL A 30 13.29 9.68 -51.78
CA VAL A 30 12.90 10.56 -50.67
C VAL A 30 12.75 11.99 -51.20
N THR A 31 11.64 12.64 -50.88
CA THR A 31 11.30 13.99 -51.32
C THR A 31 11.38 15.03 -50.17
N GLN A 32 11.05 14.60 -48.95
CA GLN A 32 11.13 15.48 -47.80
C GLN A 32 11.46 14.67 -46.51
N VAL A 33 12.30 15.27 -45.64
CA VAL A 33 12.70 14.68 -44.35
C VAL A 33 12.63 15.72 -43.25
N GLU A 34 11.90 15.39 -42.20
CA GLU A 34 11.89 16.12 -40.94
C GLU A 34 12.41 15.19 -39.83
N VAL A 35 13.37 15.66 -39.04
CA VAL A 35 13.97 14.92 -37.91
C VAL A 35 13.82 15.76 -36.66
N SER A 36 13.44 15.11 -35.55
CA SER A 36 13.36 15.72 -34.22
C SER A 36 14.14 14.88 -33.21
N GLN A 37 15.21 15.44 -32.69
CA GLN A 37 15.98 14.84 -31.59
C GLN A 37 15.14 14.79 -30.31
N ARG A 38 14.38 15.85 -30.07
CA ARG A 38 13.50 15.96 -28.90
C ARG A 38 12.46 14.84 -28.83
N ASP A 39 11.88 14.49 -29.98
CA ASP A 39 10.84 13.47 -30.09
C ASP A 39 11.40 12.11 -30.50
N ALA A 40 12.72 12.01 -30.65
CA ALA A 40 13.43 10.81 -31.09
C ALA A 40 12.80 10.17 -32.35
N SER A 41 12.43 11.02 -33.34
CA SER A 41 11.65 10.63 -34.51
C SER A 41 12.14 11.27 -35.82
N ALA A 42 11.81 10.65 -36.95
CA ALA A 42 11.87 11.26 -38.26
C ALA A 42 10.60 10.99 -39.06
N GLN A 43 10.17 11.99 -39.85
CA GLN A 43 9.14 11.85 -40.87
C GLN A 43 9.75 11.96 -42.25
N VAL A 44 9.47 10.99 -43.10
CA VAL A 44 10.05 10.90 -44.44
C VAL A 44 8.96 10.80 -45.47
N GLU A 45 8.88 11.75 -46.38
CA GLU A 45 8.04 11.63 -47.57
C GLU A 45 8.83 10.98 -48.70
N ALA A 46 8.32 9.89 -49.25
CA ALA A 46 9.00 9.10 -50.28
C ALA A 46 8.02 8.48 -51.27
N SER A 47 8.51 8.12 -52.45
CA SER A 47 7.75 7.41 -53.47
C SER A 47 8.46 6.13 -53.90
N GLY A 48 7.80 4.99 -53.73
CA GLY A 48 8.29 3.68 -54.18
C GLY A 48 9.46 3.12 -53.36
N ILE A 49 9.55 3.49 -52.09
CA ILE A 49 10.61 3.03 -51.16
C ILE A 49 9.97 2.12 -50.09
N GLU A 50 10.61 0.97 -49.85
CA GLU A 50 10.30 0.11 -48.73
C GLU A 50 10.84 0.74 -47.43
N PRO A 51 10.05 0.77 -46.33
CA PRO A 51 10.44 1.39 -45.07
C PRO A 51 11.75 0.85 -44.50
N GLU A 52 12.09 -0.39 -44.77
CA GLU A 52 13.33 -1.06 -44.36
C GLU A 52 14.56 -0.41 -44.95
N ALA A 53 14.48 0.17 -46.14
CA ALA A 53 15.61 0.90 -46.76
C ALA A 53 15.92 2.20 -45.98
N LEU A 54 14.91 2.89 -45.48
CA LEU A 54 15.09 4.08 -44.63
C LEU A 54 15.69 3.72 -43.27
N VAL A 55 15.25 2.61 -42.68
CA VAL A 55 15.84 2.07 -41.44
C VAL A 55 17.33 1.71 -41.63
N ALA A 56 17.67 1.09 -42.77
CA ALA A 56 19.04 0.72 -43.09
C ALA A 56 19.94 1.95 -43.25
N ALA A 57 19.45 3.02 -43.89
CA ALA A 57 20.20 4.26 -44.05
C ALA A 57 20.53 4.94 -42.71
N VAL A 58 19.58 5.00 -41.79
CA VAL A 58 19.78 5.53 -40.44
C VAL A 58 20.76 4.68 -39.62
N LYS A 59 20.66 3.34 -39.73
CA LYS A 59 21.60 2.43 -39.08
C LYS A 59 23.03 2.55 -39.63
N ALA A 60 23.19 2.74 -40.95
CA ALA A 60 24.47 2.97 -41.58
C ALA A 60 25.12 4.30 -41.13
N ALA A 61 24.32 5.29 -40.76
CA ALA A 61 24.78 6.54 -40.16
C ALA A 61 25.12 6.43 -38.67
N GLY A 62 25.02 5.22 -38.05
CA GLY A 62 25.43 4.96 -36.67
C GLY A 62 24.32 5.17 -35.63
N TYR A 63 23.06 5.30 -36.05
CA TYR A 63 21.90 5.46 -35.17
C TYR A 63 21.00 4.26 -35.19
N GLY A 64 20.26 4.01 -34.08
CA GLY A 64 19.21 3.00 -34.09
C GLY A 64 17.95 3.52 -34.78
N ALA A 65 17.31 2.73 -35.62
CA ALA A 65 16.02 3.07 -36.24
C ALA A 65 15.08 1.88 -36.31
N SER A 66 13.80 2.17 -36.18
CA SER A 66 12.69 1.25 -36.45
C SER A 66 11.55 1.99 -37.13
N VAL A 67 10.80 1.30 -38.00
CA VAL A 67 9.58 1.88 -38.57
C VAL A 67 8.60 2.10 -37.43
N SER A 68 8.21 3.35 -37.22
CA SER A 68 7.05 3.66 -36.39
C SER A 68 5.83 3.18 -37.17
N LYS A 69 5.12 2.17 -36.69
CA LYS A 69 3.84 1.79 -37.29
C LYS A 69 2.99 3.05 -37.37
N ARG A 70 2.59 3.47 -38.57
CA ARG A 70 1.58 4.49 -38.75
C ARG A 70 0.36 4.02 -37.96
N GLU A 71 0.06 4.67 -36.83
CA GLU A 71 -1.29 4.66 -36.34
C GLU A 71 -2.15 5.26 -37.44
N GLY A 72 -3.09 4.46 -37.94
CA GLY A 72 -4.14 4.95 -38.85
C GLY A 72 -4.80 6.16 -38.26
N ALA A 73 -5.47 7.00 -39.04
CA ALA A 73 -6.16 8.27 -38.74
C ALA A 73 -6.48 8.47 -37.25
N PRO A 74 -6.31 9.65 -36.65
CA PRO A 74 -6.22 9.83 -35.19
C PRO A 74 -7.24 8.92 -34.50
N SER A 75 -6.82 7.77 -34.04
CA SER A 75 -7.66 6.93 -33.21
C SER A 75 -7.91 7.80 -31.97
N GLU A 76 -9.16 8.05 -31.66
CA GLU A 76 -9.48 8.75 -30.41
C GLU A 76 -8.65 8.12 -29.31
N ALA A 77 -7.88 8.96 -28.57
CA ALA A 77 -7.01 8.48 -27.50
C ALA A 77 -7.81 7.54 -26.59
N LEU A 78 -7.26 6.36 -26.28
CA LEU A 78 -7.92 5.35 -25.45
C LEU A 78 -8.56 6.03 -24.23
N HIS A 79 -9.85 5.81 -24.02
CA HIS A 79 -10.57 6.39 -22.90
C HIS A 79 -10.66 5.39 -21.76
N VAL A 80 -10.12 5.77 -20.61
CA VAL A 80 -10.16 4.98 -19.36
C VAL A 80 -11.09 5.68 -18.36
N ALA A 81 -12.11 4.98 -17.87
CA ALA A 81 -12.94 5.44 -16.77
C ALA A 81 -12.47 4.79 -15.46
N ILE A 82 -12.20 5.60 -14.45
CA ILE A 82 -11.70 5.15 -13.13
C ILE A 82 -12.75 5.50 -12.07
N VAL A 83 -13.22 4.52 -11.33
CA VAL A 83 -14.18 4.70 -10.23
C VAL A 83 -13.44 4.72 -8.90
N GLY A 84 -13.33 5.87 -8.28
CA GLY A 84 -12.57 6.17 -7.07
C GLY A 84 -11.45 7.18 -7.32
N SER A 85 -10.90 7.74 -6.23
CA SER A 85 -9.80 8.71 -6.26
C SER A 85 -8.72 8.43 -5.21
N GLY A 86 -8.59 7.17 -4.77
CA GLY A 86 -7.55 6.73 -3.85
C GLY A 86 -6.22 6.42 -4.55
N GLY A 87 -5.26 5.82 -3.82
CA GLY A 87 -3.90 5.54 -4.30
C GLY A 87 -3.87 4.72 -5.59
N ALA A 88 -4.71 3.69 -5.72
CA ALA A 88 -4.81 2.90 -6.96
C ALA A 88 -5.31 3.74 -8.14
N ALA A 89 -6.34 4.57 -7.92
CA ALA A 89 -6.94 5.40 -8.95
C ALA A 89 -5.97 6.44 -9.50
N PHE A 90 -5.27 7.17 -8.61
CA PHE A 90 -4.28 8.18 -9.03
C PHE A 90 -3.08 7.55 -9.72
N ALA A 91 -2.53 6.45 -9.19
CA ALA A 91 -1.42 5.75 -9.83
C ALA A 91 -1.80 5.27 -11.24
N ALA A 92 -3.01 4.74 -11.39
CA ALA A 92 -3.52 4.33 -12.70
C ALA A 92 -3.76 5.54 -13.64
N ALA A 93 -4.37 6.62 -13.15
CA ALA A 93 -4.66 7.80 -13.97
C ALA A 93 -3.38 8.44 -14.51
N ILE A 94 -2.37 8.64 -13.65
CA ILE A 94 -1.07 9.18 -14.04
C ILE A 94 -0.43 8.28 -15.08
N ARG A 95 -0.34 6.97 -14.82
CA ARG A 95 0.29 6.02 -15.74
C ARG A 95 -0.46 5.90 -17.07
N ALA A 96 -1.80 5.96 -17.07
CA ALA A 96 -2.60 5.92 -18.28
C ALA A 96 -2.38 7.16 -19.15
N THR A 97 -2.34 8.36 -18.54
CA THR A 97 -2.09 9.61 -19.29
C THR A 97 -0.67 9.73 -19.80
N GLU A 98 0.35 9.23 -19.07
CA GLU A 98 1.72 9.08 -19.57
C GLU A 98 1.79 8.20 -20.83
N GLY A 99 0.90 7.21 -20.95
CA GLY A 99 0.75 6.36 -22.11
C GLY A 99 -0.18 6.90 -23.21
N GLY A 100 -0.61 8.16 -23.12
CA GLY A 100 -1.42 8.84 -24.14
C GLY A 100 -2.93 8.61 -24.03
N ALA A 101 -3.42 7.97 -22.97
CA ALA A 101 -4.86 7.80 -22.75
C ALA A 101 -5.49 9.08 -22.17
N ARG A 102 -6.78 9.29 -22.45
CA ARG A 102 -7.62 10.22 -21.70
C ARG A 102 -8.30 9.49 -20.55
N VAL A 103 -8.42 10.13 -19.42
CA VAL A 103 -8.98 9.53 -18.20
C VAL A 103 -10.20 10.31 -17.72
N THR A 104 -11.28 9.61 -17.36
CA THR A 104 -12.36 10.17 -16.55
C THR A 104 -12.33 9.51 -15.17
N MET A 105 -11.96 10.28 -14.15
CA MET A 105 -11.95 9.84 -12.75
C MET A 105 -13.24 10.27 -12.06
N ILE A 106 -13.91 9.32 -11.40
CA ILE A 106 -15.22 9.54 -10.76
C ILE A 106 -15.09 9.27 -9.26
N GLU A 107 -15.43 10.26 -8.42
CA GLU A 107 -15.36 10.13 -6.97
C GLU A 107 -16.68 10.57 -6.32
N ARG A 108 -17.21 9.74 -5.42
CA ARG A 108 -18.44 10.06 -4.66
C ARG A 108 -18.18 10.84 -3.38
N GLY A 109 -16.98 10.70 -2.80
CA GLY A 109 -16.58 11.23 -1.50
C GLY A 109 -15.50 12.31 -1.62
N THR A 110 -14.55 12.28 -0.69
CA THR A 110 -13.43 13.21 -0.64
C THR A 110 -12.29 12.76 -1.55
N LEU A 111 -11.77 13.67 -2.35
CA LEU A 111 -10.60 13.46 -3.22
C LEU A 111 -9.41 12.90 -2.43
N GLY A 112 -8.69 11.91 -2.99
CA GLY A 112 -7.49 11.32 -2.40
C GLY A 112 -7.74 10.00 -1.65
N GLY A 113 -9.01 9.62 -1.44
CA GLY A 113 -9.38 8.35 -0.81
C GLY A 113 -9.02 8.25 0.67
N THR A 114 -9.01 7.02 1.20
CA THR A 114 -8.89 6.77 2.65
C THR A 114 -7.52 7.13 3.21
N CYS A 115 -6.42 6.77 2.53
CA CYS A 115 -5.07 6.85 3.09
C CYS A 115 -4.69 8.27 3.53
N VAL A 116 -4.88 9.27 2.68
CA VAL A 116 -4.54 10.66 3.01
C VAL A 116 -5.54 11.29 3.96
N ASN A 117 -6.84 10.99 3.79
CA ASN A 117 -7.90 11.72 4.51
C ASN A 117 -8.22 11.15 5.89
N LEU A 118 -8.31 9.81 6.02
CA LEU A 118 -8.90 9.11 7.17
C LEU A 118 -8.07 7.90 7.62
N GLY A 119 -6.90 7.65 7.02
CA GLY A 119 -6.12 6.43 7.26
C GLY A 119 -4.67 6.72 7.63
N CYS A 120 -3.75 6.35 6.71
CA CYS A 120 -2.31 6.31 6.98
C CYS A 120 -1.74 7.64 7.47
N VAL A 121 -2.07 8.76 6.83
CA VAL A 121 -1.50 10.07 7.19
C VAL A 121 -1.95 10.49 8.59
N PRO A 122 -3.26 10.64 8.86
CA PRO A 122 -3.70 11.08 10.18
C PRO A 122 -3.34 10.09 11.29
N SER A 123 -3.34 8.77 11.05
CA SER A 123 -2.97 7.80 12.08
C SER A 123 -1.48 7.89 12.44
N LYS A 124 -0.58 8.07 11.46
CA LYS A 124 0.86 8.16 11.74
C LYS A 124 1.24 9.46 12.43
N VAL A 125 0.52 10.55 12.16
CA VAL A 125 0.67 11.79 12.95
C VAL A 125 0.24 11.58 14.40
N MET A 126 -0.92 10.95 14.63
CA MET A 126 -1.39 10.63 15.98
C MET A 126 -0.44 9.71 16.72
N ILE A 127 -0.04 8.59 16.11
CA ILE A 127 0.87 7.59 16.70
C ILE A 127 2.18 8.27 17.07
N ARG A 128 2.80 9.04 16.17
CA ARG A 128 4.06 9.71 16.47
C ARG A 128 3.94 10.70 17.63
N GLY A 129 2.86 11.45 17.72
CA GLY A 129 2.59 12.34 18.85
C GLY A 129 2.38 11.59 20.16
N ALA A 130 1.69 10.45 20.10
CA ALA A 130 1.46 9.57 21.24
C ALA A 130 2.77 8.92 21.74
N ASP A 131 3.63 8.47 20.82
CA ASP A 131 4.95 7.93 21.16
C ASP A 131 5.84 8.96 21.87
N ILE A 132 5.85 10.21 21.37
CA ILE A 132 6.61 11.30 22.03
C ILE A 132 6.09 11.52 23.44
N ALA A 133 4.78 11.49 23.65
CA ALA A 133 4.18 11.65 24.98
C ALA A 133 4.53 10.48 25.89
N HIS A 134 4.48 9.26 25.38
CA HIS A 134 4.82 8.05 26.11
C HIS A 134 6.29 8.04 26.52
N LEU A 135 7.21 8.31 25.59
CA LEU A 135 8.65 8.33 25.85
C LEU A 135 9.05 9.31 26.96
N GLN A 136 8.35 10.44 27.10
CA GLN A 136 8.63 11.37 28.19
C GLN A 136 8.37 10.79 29.60
N SER A 137 7.53 9.79 29.71
CA SER A 137 7.17 9.16 30.99
C SER A 137 7.70 7.74 31.19
N ALA A 138 8.11 7.07 30.10
CA ALA A 138 8.35 5.62 30.11
C ALA A 138 9.76 5.21 29.65
N HIS A 139 10.68 6.15 29.31
CA HIS A 139 12.05 5.79 28.93
C HIS A 139 12.86 5.21 30.11
N ALA A 140 13.92 4.43 29.81
CA ALA A 140 14.75 3.77 30.80
C ALA A 140 16.04 4.54 31.20
N PHE A 141 16.29 5.74 30.62
CA PHE A 141 17.50 6.51 30.88
C PHE A 141 17.45 7.16 32.27
N GLU A 142 18.37 6.79 33.18
CA GLU A 142 18.40 7.26 34.56
C GLU A 142 18.70 8.75 34.69
N GLY A 143 19.53 9.31 33.82
CA GLY A 143 19.91 10.73 33.82
C GLY A 143 18.88 11.67 33.19
N VAL A 144 17.74 11.16 32.69
CA VAL A 144 16.68 11.94 32.08
C VAL A 144 15.43 11.87 32.94
N GLU A 145 14.93 13.03 33.40
CA GLU A 145 13.73 13.08 34.23
C GLU A 145 12.51 12.56 33.48
N ARG A 146 11.81 11.60 34.09
CA ARG A 146 10.53 11.12 33.58
C ARG A 146 9.43 12.09 33.96
N ARG A 147 8.70 12.59 32.95
CA ARG A 147 7.61 13.54 33.15
C ARG A 147 6.40 13.20 32.30
N ARG A 148 5.25 13.10 32.91
CA ARG A 148 4.01 12.95 32.15
C ARG A 148 3.65 14.31 31.52
N PRO A 149 3.64 14.42 30.19
CA PRO A 149 3.31 15.69 29.53
C PRO A 149 1.82 16.01 29.62
N ALA A 150 1.49 17.30 29.61
CA ALA A 150 0.11 17.71 29.40
C ALA A 150 -0.26 17.56 27.91
N ILE A 151 -1.31 16.83 27.64
CA ILE A 151 -1.77 16.57 26.28
C ILE A 151 -2.93 17.52 25.92
N ARG A 152 -2.76 18.26 24.84
CA ARG A 152 -3.83 19.07 24.21
C ARG A 152 -4.29 18.37 22.94
N ARG A 153 -5.19 17.39 23.07
CA ARG A 153 -5.60 16.52 21.97
C ARG A 153 -6.21 17.32 20.79
N ALA A 154 -7.03 18.34 21.04
CA ALA A 154 -7.58 19.22 20.01
C ALA A 154 -6.47 19.89 19.15
N ALA A 155 -5.36 20.32 19.77
CA ALA A 155 -4.23 20.88 19.03
C ALA A 155 -3.51 19.84 18.16
N MET A 156 -3.40 18.59 18.61
CA MET A 156 -2.87 17.49 17.80
C MET A 156 -3.77 17.20 16.60
N VAL A 157 -5.10 17.20 16.78
CA VAL A 157 -6.07 17.02 15.70
C VAL A 157 -5.96 18.16 14.69
N ALA A 158 -5.89 19.40 15.14
CA ALA A 158 -5.74 20.55 14.24
C ALA A 158 -4.46 20.47 13.40
N GLN A 159 -3.32 20.09 14.00
CA GLN A 159 -2.06 19.88 13.29
C GLN A 159 -2.16 18.74 12.27
N GLN A 160 -2.77 17.62 12.66
CA GLN A 160 -3.05 16.47 11.80
C GLN A 160 -3.90 16.86 10.58
N GLN A 161 -5.01 17.57 10.80
CA GLN A 161 -5.89 18.02 9.73
C GLN A 161 -5.21 19.03 8.79
N GLY A 162 -4.39 19.92 9.32
CA GLY A 162 -3.57 20.84 8.50
C GLY A 162 -2.64 20.11 7.54
N LEU A 163 -1.97 19.03 8.01
CA LEU A 163 -1.12 18.20 7.15
C LEU A 163 -1.95 17.44 6.11
N VAL A 164 -3.09 16.86 6.51
CA VAL A 164 -4.00 16.16 5.59
C VAL A 164 -4.45 17.08 4.46
N GLU A 165 -4.89 18.30 4.79
CA GLU A 165 -5.33 19.29 3.80
C GLU A 165 -4.19 19.69 2.85
N ALA A 166 -3.01 20.01 3.40
CA ALA A 166 -1.84 20.37 2.60
C ALA A 166 -1.44 19.26 1.63
N LEU A 167 -1.44 17.99 2.07
CA LEU A 167 -1.12 16.84 1.23
C LEU A 167 -2.21 16.57 0.19
N ARG A 168 -3.50 16.71 0.54
CA ARG A 168 -4.60 16.57 -0.41
C ARG A 168 -4.48 17.59 -1.54
N GLN A 169 -4.23 18.86 -1.19
CA GLN A 169 -4.02 19.90 -2.20
C GLN A 169 -2.79 19.63 -3.06
N ALA A 170 -1.63 19.40 -2.45
CA ALA A 170 -0.35 19.27 -3.16
C ALA A 170 -0.21 17.99 -3.99
N LYS A 171 -0.82 16.87 -3.55
CA LYS A 171 -0.59 15.55 -4.14
C LYS A 171 -1.77 14.98 -4.93
N TYR A 172 -2.95 15.60 -4.82
CA TYR A 172 -4.16 15.13 -5.50
C TYR A 172 -4.82 16.24 -6.33
N ALA A 173 -5.22 17.36 -5.71
CA ALA A 173 -5.85 18.45 -6.43
C ALA A 173 -4.93 19.04 -7.50
N SER A 174 -3.68 19.36 -7.14
CA SER A 174 -2.69 19.89 -8.09
C SER A 174 -2.37 18.93 -9.25
N VAL A 175 -2.46 17.62 -9.04
CA VAL A 175 -2.28 16.64 -10.14
C VAL A 175 -3.42 16.78 -11.16
N LEU A 176 -4.66 16.94 -10.69
CA LEU A 176 -5.83 17.14 -11.57
C LEU A 176 -5.75 18.48 -12.30
N GLU A 177 -5.36 19.54 -11.59
CA GLU A 177 -5.23 20.89 -12.16
C GLU A 177 -4.15 20.97 -13.26
N ASN A 178 -3.06 20.20 -13.10
CA ASN A 178 -1.92 20.23 -14.02
C ASN A 178 -1.96 19.12 -15.09
N ASN A 179 -3.00 18.29 -15.14
CA ASN A 179 -3.14 17.23 -16.12
C ASN A 179 -4.49 17.30 -16.86
N ALA A 180 -4.52 18.02 -17.96
CA ALA A 180 -5.72 18.21 -18.78
C ALA A 180 -6.29 16.92 -19.38
N ALA A 181 -5.50 15.82 -19.43
CA ALA A 181 -5.97 14.53 -19.89
C ALA A 181 -6.80 13.78 -18.82
N ILE A 182 -6.83 14.27 -17.57
CA ILE A 182 -7.66 13.71 -16.49
C ILE A 182 -8.86 14.62 -16.26
N ARG A 183 -10.04 14.17 -16.63
CA ARG A 183 -11.32 14.78 -16.30
C ARG A 183 -11.80 14.23 -14.95
N PHE A 184 -12.02 15.09 -13.97
CA PHE A 184 -12.59 14.70 -12.67
C PHE A 184 -14.10 14.94 -12.64
N VAL A 185 -14.85 13.95 -12.14
CA VAL A 185 -16.32 14.02 -12.01
C VAL A 185 -16.69 13.65 -10.56
N GLN A 186 -17.28 14.61 -9.85
CA GLN A 186 -17.85 14.36 -8.53
C GLN A 186 -19.22 13.69 -8.69
N GLY A 187 -19.35 12.42 -8.21
CA GLY A 187 -20.60 11.70 -8.29
C GLY A 187 -20.48 10.22 -7.96
N LYS A 188 -21.62 9.54 -7.80
CA LYS A 188 -21.72 8.11 -7.53
C LYS A 188 -21.87 7.36 -8.83
N ALA A 189 -20.86 6.55 -9.20
CA ALA A 189 -20.87 5.72 -10.38
C ALA A 189 -21.64 4.41 -10.19
N ARG A 190 -22.29 3.94 -11.24
CA ARG A 190 -22.85 2.59 -11.37
C ARG A 190 -22.73 2.14 -12.83
N PHE A 191 -22.38 0.91 -13.09
CA PHE A 191 -22.44 0.35 -14.44
C PHE A 191 -23.89 0.25 -14.92
N LYS A 192 -24.15 0.79 -16.11
CA LYS A 192 -25.40 0.63 -16.87
C LYS A 192 -25.27 -0.49 -17.89
N SER A 193 -24.07 -0.68 -18.39
CA SER A 193 -23.67 -1.75 -19.31
C SER A 193 -22.16 -2.01 -19.14
N PRO A 194 -21.62 -3.08 -19.75
CA PRO A 194 -20.16 -3.30 -19.72
C PRO A 194 -19.33 -2.15 -20.29
N GLN A 195 -19.91 -1.25 -21.11
CA GLN A 195 -19.24 -0.15 -21.79
C GLN A 195 -19.64 1.24 -21.27
N ALA A 196 -20.52 1.33 -20.26
CA ALA A 196 -21.02 2.61 -19.78
C ALA A 196 -21.29 2.65 -18.27
N LEU A 197 -20.87 3.75 -17.64
CA LEU A 197 -21.22 4.11 -16.28
C LEU A 197 -22.30 5.20 -16.28
N GLY A 198 -23.31 5.07 -15.43
CA GLY A 198 -24.16 6.19 -15.02
C GLY A 198 -23.54 6.82 -13.78
N VAL A 199 -23.42 8.14 -13.77
CA VAL A 199 -22.86 8.91 -12.65
C VAL A 199 -23.93 9.83 -12.09
N ALA A 200 -24.45 9.50 -10.92
CA ALA A 200 -25.38 10.37 -10.19
C ALA A 200 -24.60 11.48 -9.49
N ARG A 201 -24.82 12.71 -9.91
CA ARG A 201 -24.17 13.91 -9.36
C ARG A 201 -24.94 14.46 -8.16
N SER A 202 -24.27 15.24 -7.31
CA SER A 202 -24.88 15.85 -6.12
C SER A 202 -26.00 16.85 -6.43
N ASP A 203 -26.01 17.41 -7.64
CA ASP A 203 -27.06 18.33 -8.14
C ASP A 203 -28.29 17.62 -8.71
N GLY A 204 -28.37 16.29 -8.56
CA GLY A 204 -29.48 15.45 -9.06
C GLY A 204 -29.40 15.11 -10.55
N ARG A 205 -28.44 15.63 -11.29
CA ARG A 205 -28.22 15.23 -12.71
C ARG A 205 -27.56 13.87 -12.77
N GLU A 206 -27.91 13.13 -13.81
CA GLU A 206 -27.22 11.89 -14.17
C GLU A 206 -26.39 12.12 -15.43
N GLU A 207 -25.14 11.70 -15.40
CA GLU A 207 -24.23 11.77 -16.54
C GLU A 207 -23.83 10.34 -16.96
N GLU A 208 -23.85 10.06 -18.26
CA GLU A 208 -23.33 8.80 -18.79
C GLU A 208 -21.87 8.96 -19.21
N VAL A 209 -21.01 8.07 -18.72
CA VAL A 209 -19.58 8.00 -19.08
C VAL A 209 -19.33 6.70 -19.83
N ARG A 210 -19.05 6.80 -21.12
CA ARG A 210 -18.59 5.69 -21.96
C ARG A 210 -17.08 5.67 -22.03
N ALA A 211 -16.47 4.48 -21.95
CA ALA A 211 -15.04 4.31 -22.04
C ALA A 211 -14.65 2.97 -22.66
N ASP A 212 -13.43 2.88 -23.16
CA ASP A 212 -12.86 1.65 -23.73
C ASP A 212 -12.40 0.68 -22.65
N ARG A 213 -11.97 1.21 -21.50
CA ARG A 213 -11.50 0.45 -20.33
C ARG A 213 -12.04 1.05 -19.04
N PHE A 214 -12.23 0.21 -18.05
CA PHE A 214 -12.72 0.61 -16.73
C PHE A 214 -11.79 0.10 -15.65
N LEU A 215 -11.52 0.94 -14.63
CA LEU A 215 -10.84 0.56 -13.41
C LEU A 215 -11.76 0.79 -12.21
N ILE A 216 -12.04 -0.27 -11.48
CA ILE A 216 -12.72 -0.22 -10.18
C ILE A 216 -11.62 -0.01 -9.12
N ALA A 217 -11.62 1.16 -8.47
CA ALA A 217 -10.64 1.54 -7.44
C ALA A 217 -11.35 2.19 -6.23
N THR A 218 -12.49 1.63 -5.87
CA THR A 218 -13.42 2.18 -4.87
C THR A 218 -12.98 1.97 -3.41
N GLY A 219 -11.93 1.17 -3.21
CA GLY A 219 -11.38 0.90 -1.89
C GLY A 219 -12.30 0.10 -0.99
N ALA A 220 -12.12 0.25 0.33
CA ALA A 220 -12.91 -0.43 1.35
C ALA A 220 -13.31 0.53 2.48
N SER A 221 -14.34 0.15 3.24
CA SER A 221 -14.84 0.85 4.43
C SER A 221 -14.73 -0.03 5.67
N PRO A 222 -14.74 0.51 6.90
CA PRO A 222 -14.76 -0.30 8.12
C PRO A 222 -15.91 -1.32 8.10
N ALA A 223 -15.60 -2.55 8.49
CA ALA A 223 -16.60 -3.61 8.66
C ALA A 223 -17.15 -3.57 10.09
N VAL A 224 -18.48 -3.51 10.21
CA VAL A 224 -19.18 -3.55 11.50
C VAL A 224 -19.82 -4.92 11.66
N PRO A 225 -19.43 -5.71 12.66
CA PRO A 225 -19.98 -7.05 12.85
C PRO A 225 -21.44 -6.98 13.33
N PRO A 226 -22.27 -7.99 13.03
CA PRO A 226 -23.69 -8.02 13.40
C PRO A 226 -23.88 -8.40 14.88
N ILE A 227 -23.25 -7.65 15.78
CA ILE A 227 -23.40 -7.85 17.23
C ILE A 227 -24.68 -7.15 17.71
N PRO A 228 -25.56 -7.82 18.44
CA PRO A 228 -26.79 -7.24 19.00
C PRO A 228 -26.50 -5.92 19.74
N GLY A 229 -27.22 -4.86 19.37
CA GLY A 229 -27.10 -3.52 19.94
C GLY A 229 -25.97 -2.65 19.38
N LEU A 230 -24.98 -3.21 18.69
CA LEU A 230 -23.83 -2.46 18.18
C LEU A 230 -24.25 -1.42 17.13
N ALA A 231 -25.10 -1.78 16.17
CA ALA A 231 -25.51 -0.89 15.09
C ALA A 231 -26.24 0.39 15.56
N ALA A 232 -26.88 0.34 16.73
CA ALA A 232 -27.58 1.47 17.35
C ALA A 232 -26.70 2.28 18.32
N ALA A 233 -25.49 1.80 18.64
CA ALA A 233 -24.58 2.44 19.57
C ALA A 233 -23.69 3.47 18.85
N PRO A 234 -23.30 4.60 19.50
CA PRO A 234 -22.45 5.63 18.92
C PRO A 234 -20.95 5.24 18.98
N TYR A 235 -20.61 4.07 18.42
CA TYR A 235 -19.22 3.60 18.37
C TYR A 235 -18.36 4.47 17.43
N TRP A 236 -17.08 4.42 17.64
CA TRP A 236 -16.09 4.98 16.72
C TRP A 236 -15.63 3.92 15.72
N THR A 237 -15.40 4.33 14.49
CA THR A 237 -14.46 3.69 13.58
C THR A 237 -13.10 4.38 13.69
N SER A 238 -12.14 4.00 12.85
CA SER A 238 -10.85 4.72 12.78
C SER A 238 -11.00 6.20 12.45
N ALA A 239 -12.03 6.58 11.69
CA ALA A 239 -12.25 7.97 11.29
C ALA A 239 -12.64 8.86 12.49
N GLU A 240 -13.63 8.43 13.27
CA GLU A 240 -14.06 9.15 14.47
C GLU A 240 -12.97 9.18 15.54
N ALA A 241 -12.24 8.06 15.73
CA ALA A 241 -11.15 7.98 16.69
C ALA A 241 -9.98 8.94 16.36
N LEU A 242 -9.64 9.07 15.07
CA LEU A 242 -8.60 9.99 14.62
C LEU A 242 -9.02 11.47 14.69
N ALA A 243 -10.32 11.75 14.54
CA ALA A 243 -10.90 13.09 14.63
C ALA A 243 -11.28 13.50 16.07
N ALA A 244 -11.28 12.57 17.03
CA ALA A 244 -11.66 12.87 18.41
C ALA A 244 -10.69 13.86 19.07
N GLU A 245 -11.21 14.96 19.58
CA GLU A 245 -10.46 16.03 20.24
C GLU A 245 -10.23 15.76 21.74
N GLU A 246 -10.88 14.73 22.27
CA GLU A 246 -10.76 14.30 23.67
C GLU A 246 -10.07 12.95 23.76
N ILE A 247 -9.41 12.72 24.88
CA ILE A 247 -8.84 11.41 25.26
C ILE A 247 -9.89 10.73 26.15
N PRO A 248 -10.39 9.55 25.77
CA PRO A 248 -11.35 8.83 26.61
C PRO A 248 -10.72 8.39 27.93
N GLU A 249 -11.52 8.27 28.96
CA GLU A 249 -11.08 7.67 30.23
C GLU A 249 -10.80 6.18 30.03
N HIS A 250 -11.71 5.48 29.33
CA HIS A 250 -11.57 4.06 29.05
C HIS A 250 -12.08 3.72 27.64
N LEU A 251 -11.16 3.46 26.73
CA LEU A 251 -11.43 3.00 25.37
C LEU A 251 -11.52 1.47 25.34
N ILE A 252 -12.63 0.94 24.86
CA ILE A 252 -12.74 -0.47 24.50
C ILE A 252 -12.46 -0.57 22.99
N VAL A 253 -11.53 -1.43 22.58
CA VAL A 253 -11.16 -1.69 21.18
C VAL A 253 -11.69 -3.08 20.80
N LEU A 254 -12.64 -3.13 19.90
CA LEU A 254 -13.15 -4.37 19.34
C LEU A 254 -12.40 -4.68 18.06
N GLY A 255 -11.52 -5.68 18.12
CA GLY A 255 -10.61 -6.11 17.06
C GLY A 255 -9.14 -5.90 17.38
N GLY A 256 -8.34 -6.96 17.27
CA GLY A 256 -6.90 -7.02 17.58
C GLY A 256 -6.01 -7.09 16.34
N SER A 257 -6.41 -6.45 15.22
CA SER A 257 -5.61 -6.32 14.01
C SER A 257 -4.98 -4.92 13.91
N ALA A 258 -4.28 -4.63 12.80
CA ALA A 258 -3.46 -3.42 12.63
C ALA A 258 -4.14 -2.11 13.11
N VAL A 259 -5.35 -1.84 12.66
CA VAL A 259 -6.06 -0.58 12.99
C VAL A 259 -6.38 -0.49 14.48
N GLY A 260 -6.87 -1.60 15.06
CA GLY A 260 -7.20 -1.65 16.49
C GLY A 260 -5.97 -1.47 17.37
N LEU A 261 -4.87 -2.15 17.03
CA LEU A 261 -3.61 -2.08 17.78
C LEU A 261 -2.97 -0.69 17.68
N GLU A 262 -2.85 -0.12 16.47
CA GLU A 262 -2.25 1.19 16.24
C GLU A 262 -3.00 2.30 16.99
N ILE A 263 -4.33 2.37 16.83
CA ILE A 263 -5.13 3.42 17.46
C ILE A 263 -5.28 3.18 18.95
N GLY A 264 -5.51 1.92 19.36
CA GLY A 264 -5.65 1.57 20.78
C GLY A 264 -4.38 1.87 21.58
N GLN A 265 -3.20 1.47 21.07
CA GLN A 265 -1.93 1.77 21.73
C GLN A 265 -1.64 3.28 21.72
N ALA A 266 -1.97 4.00 20.64
CA ALA A 266 -1.82 5.46 20.62
C ALA A 266 -2.67 6.13 21.72
N PHE A 267 -3.91 5.72 21.94
CA PHE A 267 -4.72 6.23 23.05
C PHE A 267 -4.16 5.82 24.43
N LEU A 268 -3.63 4.60 24.56
CA LEU A 268 -2.95 4.15 25.77
C LEU A 268 -1.77 5.08 26.11
N HIS A 269 -0.93 5.38 25.13
CA HIS A 269 0.21 6.29 25.24
C HIS A 269 -0.20 7.74 25.55
N LEU A 270 -1.37 8.18 25.09
CA LEU A 270 -1.96 9.47 25.45
C LEU A 270 -2.59 9.48 26.84
N GLY A 271 -2.70 8.32 27.50
CA GLY A 271 -3.14 8.20 28.89
C GLY A 271 -4.54 7.66 29.12
N ALA A 272 -5.21 7.17 28.09
CA ALA A 272 -6.46 6.41 28.25
C ALA A 272 -6.20 5.04 28.90
N ARG A 273 -7.16 4.52 29.64
CA ARG A 273 -7.24 3.06 29.85
C ARG A 273 -7.69 2.41 28.56
N VAL A 274 -7.10 1.28 28.20
CA VAL A 274 -7.48 0.55 26.98
C VAL A 274 -7.72 -0.92 27.28
N THR A 275 -8.84 -1.43 26.74
CA THR A 275 -9.15 -2.86 26.75
C THR A 275 -9.32 -3.33 25.31
N PHE A 276 -8.45 -4.22 24.85
CA PHE A 276 -8.59 -4.90 23.56
C PHE A 276 -9.47 -6.15 23.74
N VAL A 277 -10.39 -6.34 22.81
CA VAL A 277 -11.28 -7.51 22.76
C VAL A 277 -11.20 -8.12 21.38
N GLU A 278 -10.62 -9.30 21.28
CA GLU A 278 -10.40 -10.01 20.02
C GLU A 278 -11.05 -11.39 20.05
N LEU A 279 -11.77 -11.72 18.99
CA LEU A 279 -12.47 -13.00 18.84
C LEU A 279 -11.52 -14.19 18.76
N LEU A 280 -10.37 -13.99 18.14
CA LEU A 280 -9.30 -14.98 18.00
C LEU A 280 -8.07 -14.57 18.83
N THR A 281 -6.88 -14.77 18.30
CA THR A 281 -5.62 -14.22 18.82
C THR A 281 -5.34 -12.85 18.21
N LEU A 282 -4.45 -12.07 18.79
CA LEU A 282 -3.97 -10.85 18.15
C LEU A 282 -3.27 -11.21 16.84
N LEU A 283 -3.54 -10.43 15.78
CA LEU A 283 -2.91 -10.58 14.46
C LEU A 283 -2.96 -12.02 13.90
N PRO A 284 -4.13 -12.66 13.80
CA PRO A 284 -4.24 -14.10 13.51
C PRO A 284 -3.75 -14.51 12.12
N ARG A 285 -3.45 -13.55 11.24
CA ARG A 285 -2.89 -13.78 9.90
C ARG A 285 -1.38 -13.59 9.82
N MET A 286 -0.72 -13.31 10.94
CA MET A 286 0.74 -13.18 11.03
C MET A 286 1.35 -14.38 11.75
N ASP A 287 2.66 -14.42 11.87
CA ASP A 287 3.33 -15.44 12.68
C ASP A 287 2.84 -15.36 14.13
N SER A 288 2.49 -16.51 14.73
CA SER A 288 1.87 -16.56 16.06
C SER A 288 2.73 -15.93 17.15
N ALA A 289 4.06 -16.02 17.04
CA ALA A 289 4.98 -15.39 17.98
C ALA A 289 4.83 -13.86 18.04
N ILE A 290 4.41 -13.23 16.93
CA ILE A 290 4.12 -11.78 16.91
C ILE A 290 2.93 -11.47 17.81
N GLY A 291 1.82 -12.19 17.66
CA GLY A 291 0.61 -11.96 18.45
C GLY A 291 0.84 -12.11 19.94
N GLU A 292 1.61 -13.11 20.34
CA GLU A 292 1.98 -13.38 21.74
C GLU A 292 2.86 -12.26 22.30
N GLU A 293 3.89 -11.85 21.57
CA GLU A 293 4.81 -10.79 22.02
C GLU A 293 4.12 -9.43 22.11
N VAL A 294 3.27 -9.08 21.12
CA VAL A 294 2.49 -7.84 21.14
C VAL A 294 1.53 -7.81 22.32
N ARG A 295 0.88 -8.93 22.62
CA ARG A 295 0.04 -9.06 23.82
C ARG A 295 0.84 -8.76 25.07
N ARG A 296 2.00 -9.40 25.25
CA ARG A 296 2.89 -9.21 26.40
C ARG A 296 3.31 -7.74 26.56
N ILE A 297 3.64 -7.07 25.44
CA ILE A 297 4.03 -5.66 25.43
C ILE A 297 2.86 -4.77 25.86
N LEU A 298 1.68 -4.93 25.29
CA LEU A 298 0.51 -4.14 25.62
C LEU A 298 0.07 -4.31 27.08
N GLU A 299 0.10 -5.54 27.60
CA GLU A 299 -0.20 -5.83 29.01
C GLU A 299 0.85 -5.20 29.94
N ALA A 300 2.13 -5.22 29.59
CA ALA A 300 3.19 -4.55 30.34
C ALA A 300 3.06 -3.02 30.33
N GLU A 301 2.49 -2.43 29.27
CA GLU A 301 2.16 -1.00 29.19
C GLU A 301 0.84 -0.64 29.92
N GLY A 302 0.14 -1.63 30.48
CA GLY A 302 -1.08 -1.45 31.29
C GLY A 302 -2.39 -1.59 30.54
N ALA A 303 -2.38 -2.04 29.29
CA ALA A 303 -3.61 -2.42 28.60
C ALA A 303 -4.17 -3.74 29.12
N ARG A 304 -5.46 -3.92 29.02
CA ARG A 304 -6.11 -5.22 29.19
C ARG A 304 -6.33 -5.85 27.82
N VAL A 305 -5.91 -7.11 27.64
CA VAL A 305 -6.05 -7.83 26.36
C VAL A 305 -6.86 -9.10 26.57
N LEU A 306 -8.05 -9.15 25.96
CA LEU A 306 -8.92 -10.30 25.94
C LEU A 306 -8.89 -10.93 24.55
N VAL A 307 -8.32 -12.10 24.43
CA VAL A 307 -8.31 -12.94 23.22
C VAL A 307 -9.30 -14.10 23.38
N ASN A 308 -9.70 -14.71 22.26
CA ASN A 308 -10.74 -15.74 22.23
C ASN A 308 -12.05 -15.27 22.91
N ALA A 309 -12.34 -13.96 22.81
CA ALA A 309 -13.44 -13.31 23.51
C ALA A 309 -14.58 -12.98 22.54
N HIS A 310 -15.69 -13.70 22.68
CA HIS A 310 -16.88 -13.52 21.85
C HIS A 310 -17.81 -12.49 22.46
N VAL A 311 -17.91 -11.30 21.85
CA VAL A 311 -18.88 -10.27 22.28
C VAL A 311 -20.28 -10.65 21.82
N ARG A 312 -21.19 -10.84 22.77
CA ARG A 312 -22.57 -11.28 22.56
C ARG A 312 -23.53 -10.12 22.35
N SER A 313 -23.28 -9.00 23.02
CA SER A 313 -24.09 -7.79 22.89
C SER A 313 -23.33 -6.55 23.29
N VAL A 314 -23.78 -5.41 22.78
CA VAL A 314 -23.31 -4.06 23.09
C VAL A 314 -24.50 -3.20 23.43
N SER A 315 -24.37 -2.37 24.46
CA SER A 315 -25.34 -1.29 24.76
C SER A 315 -24.60 -0.02 25.10
N CYS A 316 -25.26 1.12 24.93
CA CYS A 316 -24.74 2.43 25.33
C CYS A 316 -25.87 3.19 26.04
N GLN A 317 -25.63 3.60 27.28
CA GLN A 317 -26.53 4.43 28.06
C GLN A 317 -25.74 5.57 28.71
N ASP A 318 -26.23 6.79 28.59
CA ASP A 318 -25.61 8.00 29.13
C ASP A 318 -24.11 8.15 28.77
N GLY A 319 -23.75 7.80 27.53
CA GLY A 319 -22.38 7.85 27.02
C GLY A 319 -21.48 6.71 27.52
N ARG A 320 -22.00 5.75 28.30
CA ARG A 320 -21.26 4.57 28.74
C ARG A 320 -21.65 3.34 27.94
N PHE A 321 -20.64 2.72 27.36
CA PHE A 321 -20.74 1.44 26.70
C PHE A 321 -20.68 0.31 27.73
N ALA A 322 -21.52 -0.71 27.53
CA ALA A 322 -21.44 -1.99 28.22
C ALA A 322 -21.40 -3.11 27.19
N LEU A 323 -20.39 -3.97 27.29
CA LEU A 323 -20.20 -5.13 26.42
C LEU A 323 -20.30 -6.43 27.22
N ASP A 324 -21.11 -7.36 26.70
CA ASP A 324 -21.14 -8.74 27.16
C ASP A 324 -20.21 -9.59 26.34
N ALA A 325 -19.04 -9.92 26.88
CA ALA A 325 -18.08 -10.83 26.27
C ALA A 325 -18.09 -12.23 26.93
N GLY A 326 -19.27 -12.71 27.32
CA GLY A 326 -19.45 -14.01 27.94
C GLY A 326 -19.12 -14.01 29.45
N ALA A 327 -17.95 -14.53 29.81
CA ALA A 327 -17.47 -14.49 31.19
C ALA A 327 -17.13 -13.07 31.68
N GLU A 328 -16.87 -12.17 30.76
CA GLU A 328 -16.44 -10.80 31.03
C GLU A 328 -17.55 -9.79 30.73
N LYS A 329 -17.77 -8.87 31.65
CA LYS A 329 -18.59 -7.69 31.46
C LYS A 329 -17.70 -6.47 31.44
N LEU A 330 -17.68 -5.76 30.33
CA LEU A 330 -16.81 -4.60 30.14
C LEU A 330 -17.64 -3.32 30.14
N SER A 331 -17.08 -2.26 30.69
CA SER A 331 -17.65 -0.91 30.62
C SER A 331 -16.59 0.11 30.26
N GLY A 332 -16.90 1.03 29.36
CA GLY A 332 -16.03 2.13 28.93
C GLY A 332 -16.85 3.31 28.44
N ASP A 333 -16.19 4.45 28.26
CA ASP A 333 -16.86 5.66 27.74
C ASP A 333 -16.75 5.78 26.23
N ARG A 334 -15.87 5.00 25.59
CA ARG A 334 -15.80 4.90 24.12
C ARG A 334 -15.57 3.46 23.67
N LEU A 335 -16.13 3.14 22.51
CA LEU A 335 -15.94 1.87 21.80
C LEU A 335 -15.39 2.13 20.41
N LEU A 336 -14.20 1.61 20.11
CA LEU A 336 -13.61 1.58 18.77
C LEU A 336 -13.91 0.24 18.10
N VAL A 337 -14.56 0.24 16.95
CA VAL A 337 -14.80 -0.94 16.12
C VAL A 337 -13.73 -1.02 15.03
N ALA A 338 -12.84 -1.99 15.15
CA ALA A 338 -11.70 -2.23 14.28
C ALA A 338 -11.61 -3.69 13.81
N THR A 339 -12.76 -4.29 13.48
CA THR A 339 -12.96 -5.71 13.16
C THR A 339 -12.71 -6.07 11.70
N GLY A 340 -12.04 -5.21 10.95
CA GLY A 340 -11.70 -5.39 9.54
C GLY A 340 -12.35 -4.36 8.62
N ARG A 341 -12.25 -4.62 7.31
CA ARG A 341 -12.76 -3.72 6.26
C ARG A 341 -13.56 -4.52 5.24
N ARG A 342 -14.54 -3.87 4.63
CA ARG A 342 -15.39 -4.42 3.58
C ARG A 342 -15.16 -3.65 2.28
N PRO A 343 -14.98 -4.34 1.13
CA PRO A 343 -14.88 -3.72 -0.19
C PRO A 343 -16.07 -2.82 -0.53
N ASN A 344 -15.82 -1.69 -1.16
CA ASN A 344 -16.85 -0.74 -1.59
C ASN A 344 -17.37 -1.09 -2.99
N THR A 345 -17.98 -2.24 -3.13
CA THR A 345 -18.47 -2.79 -4.40
C THR A 345 -20.00 -2.78 -4.50
N ASP A 346 -20.68 -2.60 -3.38
CA ASP A 346 -22.14 -2.55 -3.32
C ASP A 346 -22.70 -1.40 -4.17
N GLY A 347 -23.73 -1.71 -4.96
CA GLY A 347 -24.45 -0.74 -5.79
C GLY A 347 -23.70 -0.29 -7.03
N LEU A 348 -22.55 -0.88 -7.36
CA LEU A 348 -21.82 -0.60 -8.61
C LEU A 348 -22.42 -1.28 -9.84
N GLY A 349 -23.32 -2.25 -9.69
CA GLY A 349 -23.88 -2.99 -10.82
C GLY A 349 -22.93 -4.05 -11.39
N LEU A 350 -22.05 -4.63 -10.55
CA LEU A 350 -21.01 -5.56 -11.01
C LEU A 350 -21.56 -6.88 -11.55
N SER A 351 -22.54 -7.45 -10.83
CA SER A 351 -23.19 -8.70 -11.25
C SER A 351 -23.93 -8.56 -12.57
N GLU A 352 -24.56 -7.38 -12.80
CA GLU A 352 -25.32 -7.10 -14.02
C GLU A 352 -24.43 -7.05 -15.27
N ILE A 353 -23.15 -6.72 -15.10
CA ILE A 353 -22.18 -6.69 -16.19
C ILE A 353 -21.26 -7.91 -16.24
N GLY A 354 -21.45 -8.89 -15.34
CA GLY A 354 -20.69 -10.13 -15.29
C GLY A 354 -19.33 -10.06 -14.56
N VAL A 355 -19.08 -9.03 -13.78
CA VAL A 355 -17.88 -8.94 -12.93
C VAL A 355 -18.06 -9.79 -11.69
N ALA A 356 -17.18 -10.78 -11.50
CA ALA A 356 -17.20 -11.70 -10.39
C ALA A 356 -16.65 -11.05 -9.10
N THR A 357 -17.31 -11.35 -7.98
CA THR A 357 -16.85 -10.98 -6.64
C THR A 357 -16.79 -12.21 -5.74
N ASP A 358 -15.96 -12.16 -4.72
CA ASP A 358 -15.93 -13.19 -3.68
C ASP A 358 -17.10 -13.05 -2.69
N ARG A 359 -17.15 -13.94 -1.68
CA ARG A 359 -18.20 -13.90 -0.63
C ARG A 359 -18.16 -12.63 0.22
N GLY A 360 -17.00 -11.96 0.31
CA GLY A 360 -16.81 -10.70 1.02
C GLY A 360 -17.18 -9.46 0.20
N GLY A 361 -17.48 -9.65 -1.08
CA GLY A 361 -17.78 -8.60 -2.04
C GLY A 361 -16.54 -8.03 -2.76
N ALA A 362 -15.35 -8.59 -2.55
CA ALA A 362 -14.14 -8.17 -3.24
C ALA A 362 -14.18 -8.58 -4.72
N VAL A 363 -13.75 -7.69 -5.62
CA VAL A 363 -13.62 -8.02 -7.05
C VAL A 363 -12.49 -9.03 -7.22
N ILE A 364 -12.81 -10.16 -7.84
CA ILE A 364 -11.81 -11.19 -8.16
C ILE A 364 -11.03 -10.73 -9.40
N VAL A 365 -9.70 -10.68 -9.27
CA VAL A 365 -8.80 -10.29 -10.35
C VAL A 365 -7.69 -11.31 -10.56
N ASP A 366 -7.18 -11.38 -11.80
CA ASP A 366 -5.97 -12.13 -12.10
C ASP A 366 -4.70 -11.36 -11.67
N GLU A 367 -3.53 -11.93 -11.86
CA GLU A 367 -2.22 -11.30 -11.57
C GLU A 367 -1.96 -10.02 -12.38
N ARG A 368 -2.72 -9.80 -13.47
CA ARG A 368 -2.70 -8.62 -14.34
C ARG A 368 -3.80 -7.62 -14.00
N LEU A 369 -4.49 -7.81 -12.86
CA LEU A 369 -5.56 -6.95 -12.36
C LEU A 369 -6.83 -6.95 -13.25
N ARG A 370 -7.01 -7.93 -14.14
CA ARG A 370 -8.21 -8.09 -14.97
C ARG A 370 -9.29 -8.78 -14.16
N SER A 371 -10.52 -8.27 -14.25
CA SER A 371 -11.69 -8.97 -13.73
C SER A 371 -12.13 -10.09 -14.69
N SER A 372 -13.24 -10.76 -14.38
CA SER A 372 -13.90 -11.70 -15.28
C SER A 372 -14.39 -11.07 -16.60
N VAL A 373 -14.41 -9.74 -16.69
CA VAL A 373 -14.78 -8.98 -17.90
C VAL A 373 -13.52 -8.33 -18.49
N PRO A 374 -13.09 -8.68 -19.72
CA PRO A 374 -11.73 -8.40 -20.21
C PRO A 374 -11.31 -6.94 -20.26
N HIS A 375 -12.25 -5.98 -20.36
CA HIS A 375 -11.98 -4.54 -20.40
C HIS A 375 -12.26 -3.83 -19.07
N VAL A 376 -12.61 -4.60 -18.02
CA VAL A 376 -12.83 -4.10 -16.65
C VAL A 376 -11.74 -4.64 -15.75
N TYR A 377 -11.03 -3.74 -15.09
CA TYR A 377 -9.94 -3.99 -14.16
C TYR A 377 -10.36 -3.58 -12.75
N ALA A 378 -9.68 -4.11 -11.73
CA ALA A 378 -9.85 -3.61 -10.37
C ALA A 378 -8.50 -3.56 -9.64
N ALA A 379 -8.34 -2.60 -8.73
CA ALA A 379 -7.11 -2.41 -7.96
C ALA A 379 -7.36 -1.78 -6.58
N GLY A 380 -6.56 -2.17 -5.62
CA GLY A 380 -6.63 -1.70 -4.24
C GLY A 380 -7.66 -2.45 -3.40
N ASP A 381 -8.06 -1.85 -2.27
CA ASP A 381 -8.84 -2.51 -1.21
C ASP A 381 -10.23 -3.02 -1.63
N CYS A 382 -10.68 -2.72 -2.84
CA CYS A 382 -11.92 -3.29 -3.41
C CYS A 382 -11.72 -4.69 -4.01
N THR A 383 -10.48 -5.20 -4.03
CA THR A 383 -10.09 -6.54 -4.47
C THR A 383 -9.74 -7.43 -3.27
N ASP A 384 -9.41 -8.68 -3.53
CA ASP A 384 -8.94 -9.67 -2.57
C ASP A 384 -7.46 -9.49 -2.15
N GLN A 385 -6.79 -8.48 -2.69
CA GLN A 385 -5.38 -8.21 -2.41
C GLN A 385 -5.16 -7.56 -1.04
N PRO A 386 -3.91 -7.62 -0.49
CA PRO A 386 -3.58 -6.98 0.78
C PRO A 386 -3.88 -5.48 0.78
N GLN A 387 -4.59 -5.04 1.81
CA GLN A 387 -5.11 -3.66 1.93
C GLN A 387 -4.03 -2.67 2.42
N PHE A 388 -3.00 -2.47 1.59
CA PHE A 388 -1.94 -1.48 1.81
C PHE A 388 -1.91 -0.47 0.66
N VAL A 389 -1.68 0.80 0.97
CA VAL A 389 -1.70 1.87 -0.04
C VAL A 389 -0.64 1.68 -1.13
N TYR A 390 0.53 1.16 -0.80
CA TYR A 390 1.59 0.88 -1.78
C TYR A 390 1.26 -0.33 -2.67
N VAL A 391 0.52 -1.33 -2.17
CA VAL A 391 -0.04 -2.42 -2.98
C VAL A 391 -1.09 -1.85 -3.93
N ALA A 392 -2.00 -1.01 -3.42
CA ALA A 392 -3.02 -0.35 -4.23
C ALA A 392 -2.40 0.50 -5.35
N ALA A 393 -1.37 1.31 -5.05
CA ALA A 393 -0.68 2.12 -6.05
C ALA A 393 0.06 1.26 -7.09
N ALA A 394 0.77 0.22 -6.66
CA ALA A 394 1.45 -0.72 -7.54
C ALA A 394 0.46 -1.48 -8.45
N ALA A 395 -0.70 -1.89 -7.91
CA ALA A 395 -1.78 -2.52 -8.66
C ALA A 395 -2.37 -1.54 -9.68
N GLY A 396 -2.67 -0.30 -9.29
CA GLY A 396 -3.19 0.73 -10.18
C GLY A 396 -2.27 1.02 -11.36
N THR A 397 -0.96 1.17 -11.12
CA THR A 397 0.04 1.36 -12.17
C THR A 397 0.06 0.19 -13.15
N ARG A 398 0.04 -1.06 -12.66
CA ARG A 398 0.05 -2.26 -13.51
C ARG A 398 -1.25 -2.43 -14.28
N ALA A 399 -2.38 -2.16 -13.66
CA ALA A 399 -3.68 -2.13 -14.34
C ALA A 399 -3.66 -1.15 -15.51
N ALA A 400 -3.10 0.06 -15.33
CA ALA A 400 -2.96 1.04 -16.40
C ALA A 400 -2.05 0.53 -17.53
N VAL A 401 -0.89 -0.06 -17.23
CA VAL A 401 -0.02 -0.69 -18.24
C VAL A 401 -0.79 -1.74 -19.03
N ASN A 402 -1.57 -2.58 -18.37
CA ASN A 402 -2.32 -3.66 -19.00
C ASN A 402 -3.53 -3.13 -19.81
N MET A 403 -4.19 -2.08 -19.34
CA MET A 403 -5.25 -1.39 -20.10
C MET A 403 -4.72 -0.79 -21.40
N LEU A 404 -3.45 -0.38 -21.43
CA LEU A 404 -2.76 0.15 -22.62
C LEU A 404 -2.18 -0.94 -23.53
N GLY A 405 -2.45 -2.22 -23.25
CA GLY A 405 -1.98 -3.36 -24.07
C GLY A 405 -0.63 -3.94 -23.62
N GLY A 406 -0.10 -3.54 -22.46
CA GLY A 406 1.08 -4.15 -21.87
C GLY A 406 0.79 -5.46 -21.13
N ASP A 407 1.83 -6.02 -20.51
CA ASP A 407 1.80 -7.29 -19.77
C ASP A 407 2.57 -7.15 -18.44
N ALA A 408 1.93 -6.54 -17.43
CA ALA A 408 2.51 -6.27 -16.13
C ALA A 408 1.79 -7.04 -15.03
N ALA A 409 2.43 -8.06 -14.46
CA ALA A 409 1.91 -8.81 -13.31
C ALA A 409 2.23 -8.11 -11.98
N LEU A 410 1.35 -8.26 -11.01
CA LEU A 410 1.57 -7.83 -9.63
C LEU A 410 2.13 -9.00 -8.82
N ASP A 411 3.41 -8.91 -8.47
CA ASP A 411 4.09 -9.89 -7.62
C ASP A 411 4.18 -9.36 -6.18
N LEU A 412 3.54 -10.06 -5.26
CA LEU A 412 3.49 -9.77 -3.83
C LEU A 412 4.30 -10.75 -2.98
N SER A 413 5.10 -11.62 -3.59
CA SER A 413 5.85 -12.70 -2.90
C SER A 413 6.81 -12.19 -1.82
N ALA A 414 7.37 -11.00 -2.00
CA ALA A 414 8.27 -10.35 -1.04
C ALA A 414 7.67 -9.03 -0.50
N MET A 415 6.34 -8.93 -0.44
CA MET A 415 5.67 -7.72 0.03
C MET A 415 5.99 -7.47 1.52
N PRO A 416 6.61 -6.31 1.87
CA PRO A 416 6.78 -5.93 3.26
C PRO A 416 5.45 -5.44 3.84
N ALA A 417 5.09 -5.86 5.04
CA ALA A 417 3.94 -5.38 5.79
C ALA A 417 4.42 -4.76 7.10
N VAL A 418 3.86 -3.60 7.48
CA VAL A 418 4.22 -2.88 8.71
C VAL A 418 2.97 -2.46 9.45
N ILE A 419 2.96 -2.66 10.77
CA ILE A 419 1.98 -2.12 11.71
C ILE A 419 2.75 -1.19 12.65
N PHE A 420 2.29 0.04 12.78
CA PHE A 420 3.00 1.12 13.45
C PHE A 420 2.69 1.18 14.96
N THR A 421 2.75 0.02 15.63
CA THR A 421 2.80 -0.05 17.10
C THR A 421 4.17 0.38 17.62
N THR A 422 4.34 0.46 18.93
CA THR A 422 5.62 0.75 19.61
C THR A 422 5.94 -0.38 20.60
N PRO A 423 6.90 -1.25 20.29
CA PRO A 423 7.67 -1.34 19.03
C PRO A 423 6.82 -1.70 17.80
N GLN A 424 7.36 -1.42 16.61
CA GLN A 424 6.69 -1.73 15.34
C GLN A 424 6.66 -3.24 15.08
N ILE A 425 5.65 -3.66 14.33
CA ILE A 425 5.51 -5.04 13.84
C ILE A 425 5.75 -5.02 12.34
N ALA A 426 6.59 -5.92 11.85
CA ALA A 426 6.86 -6.01 10.42
C ALA A 426 7.04 -7.45 9.95
N SER A 427 6.65 -7.73 8.71
CA SER A 427 6.83 -9.05 8.08
C SER A 427 7.05 -8.92 6.58
N ALA A 428 7.80 -9.85 6.00
CA ALA A 428 7.93 -10.05 4.56
C ALA A 428 8.15 -11.55 4.27
N GLY A 429 7.58 -12.05 3.18
CA GLY A 429 7.67 -13.47 2.80
C GLY A 429 6.75 -14.37 3.62
N LEU A 430 7.12 -15.63 3.74
CA LEU A 430 6.31 -16.70 4.31
C LEU A 430 6.53 -16.88 5.81
N THR A 431 5.46 -17.12 6.53
CA THR A 431 5.54 -17.74 7.86
C THR A 431 6.00 -19.20 7.74
N GLU A 432 6.41 -19.77 8.86
CA GLU A 432 6.78 -21.19 8.92
C GLU A 432 5.62 -22.11 8.52
N GLN A 433 4.39 -21.74 8.92
CA GLN A 433 3.20 -22.50 8.55
C GLN A 433 2.89 -22.40 7.06
N GLU A 434 2.91 -21.19 6.49
CA GLU A 434 2.69 -20.99 5.05
C GLU A 434 3.75 -21.68 4.20
N ALA A 435 5.00 -21.77 4.68
CA ALA A 435 6.04 -22.55 4.01
C ALA A 435 5.73 -24.05 4.01
N ARG A 436 5.27 -24.61 5.14
CA ARG A 436 4.82 -26.00 5.21
C ARG A 436 3.61 -26.27 4.32
N ASP A 437 2.64 -25.38 4.30
CA ASP A 437 1.44 -25.49 3.46
C ASP A 437 1.77 -25.47 1.95
N ARG A 438 2.95 -24.93 1.59
CA ARG A 438 3.52 -24.95 0.24
C ARG A 438 4.51 -26.11 0.00
N GLU A 439 4.48 -27.12 0.86
CA GLU A 439 5.35 -28.31 0.79
C GLU A 439 6.86 -28.01 0.86
N LEU A 440 7.23 -26.82 1.39
CA LEU A 440 8.61 -26.50 1.69
C LEU A 440 9.02 -27.07 3.05
N SER A 441 10.31 -27.28 3.26
CA SER A 441 10.86 -27.74 4.54
C SER A 441 11.46 -26.56 5.30
N PRO A 442 10.67 -25.80 6.08
CA PRO A 442 11.18 -24.63 6.76
C PRO A 442 12.02 -24.98 7.99
N GLU A 443 13.09 -24.25 8.17
CA GLU A 443 13.85 -24.09 9.41
C GLU A 443 13.73 -22.64 9.85
N SER A 444 13.51 -22.38 11.14
CA SER A 444 13.39 -21.03 11.65
C SER A 444 14.33 -20.74 12.82
N ARG A 445 14.74 -19.49 12.96
CA ARG A 445 15.49 -18.96 14.08
C ARG A 445 14.86 -17.67 14.56
N THR A 446 14.85 -17.50 15.88
CA THR A 446 14.37 -16.29 16.54
C THR A 446 15.50 -15.69 17.36
N LEU A 447 15.85 -14.45 17.06
CA LEU A 447 16.80 -13.65 17.81
C LEU A 447 16.02 -12.65 18.66
N THR A 448 16.11 -12.77 19.97
CA THR A 448 15.55 -11.78 20.90
C THR A 448 16.41 -10.52 20.94
N LEU A 449 15.80 -9.37 21.17
CA LEU A 449 16.48 -8.07 21.01
C LEU A 449 17.50 -7.75 22.10
N ASP A 450 17.55 -8.49 23.18
CA ASP A 450 18.66 -8.46 24.16
C ASP A 450 20.00 -8.94 23.57
N ASN A 451 19.99 -9.53 22.37
CA ASN A 451 21.15 -9.90 21.59
C ASN A 451 21.46 -8.92 20.44
N VAL A 452 20.75 -7.80 20.35
CA VAL A 452 20.95 -6.78 19.32
C VAL A 452 21.56 -5.53 19.96
N PRO A 453 22.82 -5.15 19.62
CA PRO A 453 23.53 -4.04 20.28
C PRO A 453 22.77 -2.71 20.26
N ARG A 454 22.03 -2.41 19.18
CA ARG A 454 21.21 -1.19 19.10
C ARG A 454 20.05 -1.20 20.09
N ALA A 455 19.39 -2.32 20.28
CA ALA A 455 18.30 -2.45 21.25
C ALA A 455 18.81 -2.27 22.69
N LEU A 456 19.99 -2.83 23.00
CA LEU A 456 20.67 -2.60 24.28
C LEU A 456 21.00 -1.11 24.48
N ALA A 457 21.53 -0.44 23.46
CA ALA A 457 21.86 1.00 23.53
C ALA A 457 20.61 1.89 23.66
N ASN A 458 19.47 1.44 23.17
CA ASN A 458 18.18 2.11 23.34
C ASN A 458 17.54 1.84 24.71
N PHE A 459 18.05 0.90 25.51
CA PHE A 459 17.41 0.36 26.71
C PHE A 459 15.98 -0.14 26.43
N ASP A 460 15.73 -0.63 25.20
CA ASP A 460 14.46 -1.22 24.80
C ASP A 460 14.73 -2.50 24.00
N THR A 461 14.66 -3.62 24.68
CA THR A 461 14.89 -4.97 24.14
C THR A 461 13.60 -5.74 23.92
N ARG A 462 12.44 -5.06 23.94
CA ARG A 462 11.13 -5.68 23.67
C ARG A 462 11.04 -6.15 22.23
N GLY A 463 10.72 -7.43 22.04
CA GLY A 463 10.51 -8.03 20.74
C GLY A 463 11.63 -8.95 20.26
N PHE A 464 11.61 -9.19 18.97
CA PHE A 464 12.50 -10.17 18.32
C PHE A 464 12.60 -9.94 16.80
N VAL A 465 13.59 -10.61 16.19
CA VAL A 465 13.66 -10.87 14.75
C VAL A 465 13.60 -12.38 14.54
N LYS A 466 12.62 -12.87 13.76
CA LYS A 466 12.46 -14.28 13.37
C LYS A 466 12.69 -14.41 11.87
N MET A 467 13.52 -15.36 11.47
CA MET A 467 13.75 -15.75 10.08
C MET A 467 13.27 -17.15 9.82
N VAL A 468 12.72 -17.35 8.63
CA VAL A 468 12.33 -18.66 8.08
C VAL A 468 13.15 -18.89 6.82
N ALA A 469 13.84 -20.04 6.75
CA ALA A 469 14.64 -20.44 5.62
C ALA A 469 14.27 -21.87 5.18
N GLU A 470 14.55 -22.23 3.94
CA GLU A 470 14.45 -23.62 3.49
C GLU A 470 15.63 -24.41 4.04
N ALA A 471 15.37 -25.47 4.79
CA ALA A 471 16.37 -26.23 5.52
C ALA A 471 17.49 -26.82 4.63
N ARG A 472 17.16 -27.22 3.40
CA ARG A 472 18.11 -27.86 2.49
C ARG A 472 19.04 -26.87 1.78
N THR A 473 18.52 -25.70 1.41
CA THR A 473 19.24 -24.72 0.57
C THR A 473 19.72 -23.51 1.35
N GLY A 474 19.15 -23.28 2.54
CA GLY A 474 19.36 -22.07 3.31
C GLY A 474 18.68 -20.82 2.71
N ARG A 475 17.89 -20.97 1.61
CA ARG A 475 17.21 -19.85 0.97
C ARG A 475 16.24 -19.18 1.94
N LEU A 476 16.33 -17.85 2.05
CA LEU A 476 15.43 -17.06 2.87
C LEU A 476 13.99 -17.18 2.33
N LEU A 477 13.05 -17.54 3.18
CA LEU A 477 11.62 -17.68 2.86
C LEU A 477 10.78 -16.57 3.48
N GLY A 478 11.17 -16.07 4.66
CA GLY A 478 10.43 -15.03 5.33
C GLY A 478 11.16 -14.42 6.52
N VAL A 479 10.77 -13.22 6.87
CA VAL A 479 11.27 -12.49 8.05
C VAL A 479 10.09 -11.84 8.76
N HIS A 480 10.04 -11.98 10.08
CA HIS A 480 9.00 -11.46 10.95
C HIS A 480 9.67 -10.77 12.14
N ALA A 481 9.27 -9.56 12.46
CA ALA A 481 9.90 -8.78 13.52
C ALA A 481 8.88 -8.02 14.36
N VAL A 482 9.17 -7.93 15.66
CA VAL A 482 8.63 -6.93 16.58
C VAL A 482 9.82 -6.18 17.09
N ALA A 483 10.03 -4.93 16.67
CA ALA A 483 11.24 -4.18 17.00
C ALA A 483 11.03 -2.67 16.79
N ALA A 484 11.82 -1.86 17.45
CA ALA A 484 11.99 -0.47 17.04
C ALA A 484 12.48 -0.42 15.58
N GLU A 485 11.97 0.53 14.80
CA GLU A 485 12.37 0.71 13.38
C GLU A 485 12.17 -0.55 12.50
N ALA A 486 11.26 -1.46 12.90
CA ALA A 486 11.01 -2.69 12.14
C ALA A 486 10.53 -2.41 10.70
N GLY A 487 9.88 -1.27 10.45
CA GLY A 487 9.48 -0.84 9.12
C GLY A 487 10.67 -0.63 8.17
N GLU A 488 11.78 -0.08 8.67
CA GLU A 488 13.01 0.10 7.89
C GLU A 488 13.76 -1.23 7.74
N LEU A 489 13.84 -2.01 8.82
CA LEU A 489 14.47 -3.32 8.83
C LEU A 489 13.83 -4.28 7.81
N ILE A 490 12.51 -4.32 7.74
CA ILE A 490 11.80 -5.28 6.88
C ILE A 490 11.99 -4.99 5.39
N GLN A 491 12.27 -3.73 5.01
CA GLN A 491 12.55 -3.41 3.62
C GLN A 491 13.86 -4.06 3.14
N ALA A 492 14.89 -4.14 4.00
CA ALA A 492 16.12 -4.87 3.68
C ALA A 492 15.84 -6.38 3.51
N ALA A 493 15.01 -6.95 4.38
CA ALA A 493 14.57 -8.34 4.26
C ALA A 493 13.78 -8.60 2.97
N ALA A 494 12.88 -7.70 2.58
CA ALA A 494 12.11 -7.81 1.33
C ALA A 494 13.02 -7.79 0.09
N LEU A 495 14.09 -6.99 0.10
CA LEU A 495 15.09 -6.98 -0.97
C LEU A 495 15.90 -8.29 -1.00
N ALA A 496 16.30 -8.81 0.15
CA ALA A 496 16.99 -10.10 0.26
C ALA A 496 16.13 -11.27 -0.25
N LEU A 497 14.83 -11.29 0.10
CA LEU A 497 13.85 -12.24 -0.43
C LEU A 497 13.74 -12.15 -1.95
N ARG A 498 13.63 -10.95 -2.48
CA ARG A 498 13.54 -10.69 -3.93
C ARG A 498 14.80 -11.13 -4.68
N ALA A 499 15.98 -10.94 -4.06
CA ALA A 499 17.26 -11.40 -4.58
C ALA A 499 17.51 -12.91 -4.41
N ASN A 500 16.57 -13.64 -3.79
CA ASN A 500 16.70 -15.06 -3.44
C ASN A 500 17.95 -15.37 -2.62
N MET A 501 18.35 -14.47 -1.73
CA MET A 501 19.50 -14.67 -0.84
C MET A 501 19.27 -15.84 0.10
N THR A 502 20.36 -16.50 0.47
CA THR A 502 20.39 -17.47 1.56
C THR A 502 20.65 -16.77 2.91
N VAL A 503 20.38 -17.47 4.01
CA VAL A 503 20.77 -16.98 5.35
C VAL A 503 22.30 -16.86 5.49
N ALA A 504 23.07 -17.68 4.76
CA ALA A 504 24.53 -17.57 4.71
C ALA A 504 24.99 -16.29 4.01
N ASP A 505 24.38 -15.94 2.86
CA ASP A 505 24.65 -14.69 2.15
C ASP A 505 24.34 -13.50 3.06
N LEU A 506 23.14 -13.46 3.64
CA LEU A 506 22.70 -12.37 4.49
C LEU A 506 23.57 -12.23 5.76
N GLY A 507 23.98 -13.35 6.36
CA GLY A 507 24.88 -13.39 7.51
C GLY A 507 26.30 -12.95 7.20
N GLY A 508 26.72 -13.03 5.91
CA GLY A 508 28.03 -12.59 5.40
C GLY A 508 28.09 -11.12 4.97
N GLU A 509 26.93 -10.45 4.78
CA GLU A 509 26.88 -9.09 4.31
C GLU A 509 27.34 -8.06 5.36
N LEU A 510 27.75 -6.88 4.89
CA LEU A 510 28.08 -5.75 5.76
C LEU A 510 26.82 -5.01 6.17
N PHE A 511 26.59 -4.93 7.49
CA PHE A 511 25.54 -4.09 8.07
C PHE A 511 26.15 -2.97 8.91
N PRO A 512 25.56 -1.76 8.91
CA PRO A 512 26.01 -0.67 9.78
C PRO A 512 25.87 -1.07 11.25
N TYR A 513 26.99 -0.98 11.99
CA TYR A 513 27.01 -1.30 13.42
C TYR A 513 26.15 -0.33 14.23
N LEU A 514 25.52 -0.83 15.29
CA LEU A 514 24.56 -0.16 16.15
C LEU A 514 23.30 0.36 15.41
N THR A 515 22.78 -0.44 14.49
CA THR A 515 21.46 -0.20 13.88
C THR A 515 20.53 -1.38 14.17
N MET A 516 19.20 -1.14 14.11
CA MET A 516 18.24 -2.24 14.25
C MET A 516 18.29 -3.23 13.09
N VAL A 517 18.63 -2.77 11.88
CA VAL A 517 18.74 -3.61 10.69
C VAL A 517 19.89 -4.63 10.79
N GLU A 518 20.92 -4.37 11.60
CA GLU A 518 21.97 -5.36 11.92
C GLU A 518 21.41 -6.63 12.55
N GLY A 519 20.26 -6.54 13.23
CA GLY A 519 19.53 -7.70 13.75
C GLY A 519 19.19 -8.76 12.71
N LEU A 520 19.07 -8.39 11.42
CA LEU A 520 18.91 -9.35 10.33
C LEU A 520 20.16 -10.23 10.17
N LYS A 521 21.35 -9.61 10.10
CA LYS A 521 22.62 -10.33 10.02
C LYS A 521 22.81 -11.27 11.22
N LEU A 522 22.60 -10.74 12.42
CA LEU A 522 22.77 -11.52 13.65
C LEU A 522 21.79 -12.70 13.69
N CYS A 523 20.53 -12.50 13.31
CA CYS A 523 19.55 -13.58 13.22
C CYS A 523 19.95 -14.63 12.17
N ALA A 524 20.41 -14.20 10.99
CA ALA A 524 20.89 -15.11 9.95
C ALA A 524 22.08 -15.96 10.42
N GLN A 525 23.00 -15.39 11.19
CA GLN A 525 24.14 -16.11 11.74
C GLN A 525 23.74 -17.19 12.76
N THR A 526 22.59 -17.08 13.43
CA THR A 526 22.11 -18.11 14.36
C THR A 526 21.70 -19.43 13.70
N PHE A 527 21.63 -19.51 12.38
CA PHE A 527 21.43 -20.77 11.67
C PHE A 527 22.65 -21.70 11.74
N THR A 528 23.84 -21.13 11.94
CA THR A 528 25.10 -21.89 11.99
C THR A 528 25.89 -21.71 13.28
N LYS A 529 25.58 -20.71 14.09
CA LYS A 529 26.30 -20.39 15.33
C LYS A 529 25.32 -20.27 16.50
N ASP A 530 25.77 -20.59 17.70
CA ASP A 530 25.04 -20.26 18.93
C ASP A 530 25.06 -18.73 19.10
N VAL A 531 23.94 -18.15 19.51
CA VAL A 531 23.83 -16.71 19.80
C VAL A 531 24.90 -16.22 20.80
N LYS A 532 25.28 -17.07 21.76
CA LYS A 532 26.33 -16.78 22.74
C LYS A 532 27.73 -16.67 22.14
N GLN A 533 27.93 -17.14 20.92
CA GLN A 533 29.18 -17.04 20.17
C GLN A 533 29.23 -15.81 19.27
N LEU A 534 28.11 -15.10 19.15
CA LEU A 534 28.05 -13.86 18.38
C LEU A 534 28.63 -12.74 19.25
N SER A 535 29.69 -12.09 18.79
CA SER A 535 30.19 -10.87 19.44
C SER A 535 29.52 -9.65 18.81
N CYS A 536 29.47 -8.56 19.58
CA CYS A 536 28.88 -7.31 19.10
C CYS A 536 29.60 -6.66 17.91
N CYS A 537 30.80 -7.15 17.52
CA CYS A 537 31.61 -6.54 16.44
C CYS A 537 32.18 -7.58 15.46
N ALA A 538 32.09 -8.89 15.73
CA ALA A 538 32.65 -9.93 14.87
C ALA A 538 31.53 -10.68 14.15
N GLY A 539 31.42 -10.43 12.87
CA GLY A 539 30.60 -11.21 11.95
C GLY A 539 31.23 -12.50 11.54
#